data_405ca803fcda9bd93129762f3b72981d
#
_entry.id   405ca803fcda9bd93129762f3b72981d
#
_cell.length_a   1.000
_cell.length_b   1.000
_cell.length_c   1.000
_cell.angle_alpha   90.00
_cell.angle_beta   90.00
_cell.angle_gamma   90.00
#
_symmetry.space_group_name_H-M   'P 1'
#
loop_
_entity.id
_entity.type
_entity.pdbx_description
1 polymer ?
#
loop_
_entity_poly.entity_id
_entity_poly.type
_entity_poly.pdbx_seq_one_letter_code
_entity_poly.pdbx_strand_id
1 'polypeptide(L)'
;MSTRLLICLVATAMLLQTGVGHADAIDGDWCSTDGLRMSIRAEKITTPGGKQIEGNYSRHAFDYVIPAGENGSGDVVNIVLRGEYLALSRQGPVDAPLREWHRCKEGIS
;
A
#
# COMPACT_ATOMS: atom_id res chain seq x y z
N MET A 1 -48.76 -0.14 28.49
CA MET A 1 -48.36 -0.24 28.28
C MET A 1 -47.69 -0.31 27.44
N SER A 2 -47.41 -0.35 27.04
CA SER A 2 -46.82 -0.49 26.24
C SER A 2 -45.86 0.06 25.79
N THR A 3 -45.53 0.10 25.72
CA THR A 3 -44.69 0.67 25.31
C THR A 3 -43.58 0.37 25.01
N ARG A 4 -43.31 0.00 24.97
CA ARG A 4 -42.36 -0.32 24.83
C ARG A 4 -41.81 -0.57 23.84
N LEU A 5 -41.59 -0.73 23.37
CA LEU A 5 -41.09 -1.08 22.48
C LEU A 5 -40.32 -0.47 21.74
N LEU A 6 -40.21 -0.18 21.37
CA LEU A 6 -39.60 0.32 20.57
C LEU A 6 -38.41 0.43 20.46
N ILE A 7 -38.03 0.36 20.77
CA ILE A 7 -36.89 0.47 20.75
C ILE A 7 -36.14 -0.18 20.00
N CYS A 8 -36.10 -0.74 19.86
CA CYS A 8 -35.42 -1.39 19.15
C CYS A 8 -34.91 -0.94 18.12
N LEU A 9 -35.14 -0.77 17.55
CA LEU A 9 -34.73 -0.42 16.51
C LEU A 9 -33.61 0.11 16.36
N VAL A 10 -33.28 0.41 16.59
CA VAL A 10 -32.32 1.07 16.39
C VAL A 10 -31.23 0.45 16.09
N ALA A 11 -30.89 -0.05 16.40
CA ALA A 11 -29.84 -0.57 16.18
C ALA A 11 -29.44 -0.66 14.97
N THR A 12 -29.31 -1.00 14.53
CA THR A 12 -29.06 -1.12 13.37
C THR A 12 -28.16 -0.43 12.81
N ALA A 13 -28.07 -0.09 12.46
CA ALA A 13 -27.38 0.60 11.76
C ALA A 13 -26.09 0.48 11.67
N MET A 14 -25.54 0.62 11.74
CA MET A 14 -24.40 0.64 11.62
C MET A 14 -23.70 -0.06 10.94
N LEU A 15 -23.48 -0.36 10.70
CA LEU A 15 -22.82 -1.07 10.15
C LEU A 15 -22.29 -0.89 9.10
N LEU A 16 -22.09 -0.70 8.65
CA LEU A 16 -21.68 -0.62 7.59
C LEU A 16 -20.56 -0.13 7.28
N GLN A 17 -19.96 0.24 7.22
CA GLN A 17 -19.00 0.76 6.84
C GLN A 17 -17.99 0.06 6.57
N THR A 18 -17.65 -0.28 6.54
CA THR A 18 -16.84 -1.07 6.34
C THR A 18 -16.21 -0.96 5.23
N GLY A 19 -15.95 -1.47 4.65
CA GLY A 19 -15.40 -1.49 3.55
C GLY A 19 -14.62 -0.53 3.11
N VAL A 20 -13.93 -0.24 3.39
CA VAL A 20 -13.30 0.67 2.94
C VAL A 20 -12.35 0.35 2.18
N GLY A 21 -12.21 0.34 1.44
CA GLY A 21 -11.36 0.05 0.63
C GLY A 21 -10.08 0.46 0.62
N HIS A 22 -9.20 -0.31 0.24
CA HIS A 22 -7.88 0.10 0.05
C HIS A 22 -7.60 0.36 -1.39
N ALA A 23 -8.60 0.31 -2.25
CA ALA A 23 -8.35 0.35 -3.67
C ALA A 23 -7.68 1.63 -4.13
N ASP A 24 -7.96 2.73 -3.47
CA ASP A 24 -7.37 3.99 -3.90
C ASP A 24 -6.25 4.44 -2.98
N ALA A 25 -5.62 3.52 -2.29
CA ALA A 25 -4.48 3.84 -1.45
C ALA A 25 -3.31 2.98 -1.87
N ILE A 26 -2.13 3.50 -1.66
CA ILE A 26 -0.93 2.79 -2.05
C ILE A 26 -0.61 1.61 -1.14
N ASP A 27 -1.30 1.49 -0.01
CA ASP A 27 -1.10 0.37 0.89
C ASP A 27 -1.36 -0.94 0.17
N GLY A 28 -0.62 -1.96 0.53
CA GLY A 28 -0.85 -3.30 0.00
C GLY A 28 0.42 -3.98 -0.42
N ASP A 29 0.24 -5.12 -1.05
CA ASP A 29 1.35 -5.94 -1.52
C ASP A 29 1.51 -5.72 -3.01
N TRP A 30 2.71 -5.41 -3.42
CA TRP A 30 3.00 -5.06 -4.79
C TRP A 30 4.05 -6.01 -5.35
N CYS A 31 3.81 -6.47 -6.57
CA CYS A 31 4.68 -7.43 -7.25
C CYS A 31 5.09 -6.86 -8.60
N SER A 32 6.35 -7.06 -8.96
CA SER A 32 6.85 -6.66 -10.27
C SER A 32 6.88 -7.87 -11.19
N THR A 33 6.98 -7.58 -12.49
CA THR A 33 7.02 -8.68 -13.46
C THR A 33 8.30 -9.47 -13.39
N ASP A 34 9.36 -8.90 -12.84
CA ASP A 34 10.61 -9.65 -12.71
C ASP A 34 10.79 -10.28 -11.34
N GLY A 35 9.71 -10.42 -10.59
CA GLY A 35 9.76 -11.26 -9.39
C GLY A 35 10.02 -10.56 -8.09
N LEU A 36 10.06 -9.26 -8.07
CA LEU A 36 10.24 -8.55 -6.81
C LEU A 36 8.91 -8.35 -6.12
N ARG A 37 8.98 -8.17 -4.81
CA ARG A 37 7.78 -7.97 -4.02
C ARG A 37 8.07 -6.95 -2.93
N MET A 38 7.11 -6.09 -2.68
CA MET A 38 7.19 -5.16 -1.55
C MET A 38 5.83 -5.03 -0.93
N SER A 39 5.77 -4.57 0.31
CA SER A 39 4.51 -4.36 1.03
C SER A 39 4.55 -3.01 1.69
N ILE A 40 3.46 -2.27 1.56
CA ILE A 40 3.34 -0.95 2.17
C ILE A 40 2.17 -0.97 3.13
N ARG A 41 2.40 -0.52 4.35
CA ARG A 41 1.39 -0.41 5.39
C ARG A 41 1.59 0.94 6.07
N ALA A 42 0.84 1.93 5.63
CA ALA A 42 1.04 3.30 6.12
C ALA A 42 2.50 3.67 5.92
N GLU A 43 3.18 4.19 6.92
CA GLU A 43 4.55 4.63 6.74
C GLU A 43 5.58 3.50 6.77
N LYS A 44 5.14 2.26 6.88
CA LYS A 44 6.06 1.13 6.94
C LYS A 44 6.10 0.41 5.62
N ILE A 45 7.29 0.06 5.19
CA ILE A 45 7.45 -0.70 3.96
C ILE A 45 8.34 -1.89 4.23
N THR A 46 7.95 -3.05 3.66
CA THR A 46 8.86 -4.17 3.55
C THR A 46 9.45 -4.05 2.15
N THR A 47 10.73 -3.79 2.08
CA THR A 47 11.41 -3.51 0.81
C THR A 47 11.53 -4.76 -0.03
N PRO A 48 11.85 -4.62 -1.31
CA PRO A 48 12.10 -5.81 -2.13
C PRO A 48 13.22 -6.70 -1.57
N GLY A 49 14.14 -6.14 -0.84
CA GLY A 49 15.18 -6.94 -0.20
C GLY A 49 14.74 -7.58 1.10
N GLY A 50 13.53 -7.31 1.56
CA GLY A 50 12.98 -7.98 2.73
C GLY A 50 13.10 -7.26 4.04
N LYS A 51 13.59 -6.05 4.04
CA LYS A 51 13.73 -5.30 5.29
C LYS A 51 12.52 -4.45 5.55
N GLN A 52 12.17 -4.30 6.81
CA GLN A 52 11.08 -3.41 7.18
C GLN A 52 11.65 -2.10 7.66
N ILE A 53 11.27 -1.03 7.01
CA ILE A 53 11.75 0.30 7.37
C ILE A 53 10.59 1.27 7.25
N GLU A 54 10.84 2.52 7.59
CA GLU A 54 9.84 3.56 7.46
C GLU A 54 10.21 4.48 6.32
N GLY A 55 9.19 5.06 5.70
CA GLY A 55 9.39 6.03 4.67
C GLY A 55 8.33 7.10 4.76
N ASN A 56 8.24 7.92 3.73
CA ASN A 56 7.27 8.99 3.69
C ASN A 56 6.03 8.50 2.96
N TYR A 57 4.93 8.50 3.68
CA TYR A 57 3.68 7.92 3.20
C TYR A 57 2.68 9.02 2.90
N SER A 58 1.98 8.87 1.80
CA SER A 58 0.72 9.55 1.59
C SER A 58 -0.18 8.53 0.89
N ARG A 59 -1.44 8.89 0.75
CA ARG A 59 -2.39 7.93 0.23
C ARG A 59 -1.99 7.41 -1.15
N HIS A 60 -1.37 8.25 -1.97
CA HIS A 60 -1.08 7.89 -3.35
C HIS A 60 0.41 7.86 -3.67
N ALA A 61 1.26 7.98 -2.67
CA ALA A 61 2.69 8.01 -2.93
C ALA A 61 3.48 7.56 -1.71
N PHE A 62 4.65 7.06 -1.97
CA PHE A 62 5.53 6.61 -0.90
C PHE A 62 6.95 6.78 -1.38
N ASP A 63 7.84 7.25 -0.51
CA ASP A 63 9.24 7.21 -0.86
C ASP A 63 10.06 6.73 0.32
N TYR A 64 11.19 6.14 0.03
CA TYR A 64 12.07 5.63 1.06
C TYR A 64 13.50 5.61 0.54
N VAL A 65 14.43 5.50 1.47
CA VAL A 65 15.84 5.35 1.15
C VAL A 65 16.19 3.88 1.26
N ILE A 66 16.81 3.34 0.24
CA ILE A 66 17.16 1.93 0.22
C ILE A 66 18.15 1.65 1.33
N PRO A 67 17.83 0.67 2.20
CA PRO A 67 18.69 0.42 3.36
C PRO A 67 19.99 -0.26 2.99
N ALA A 68 20.92 -0.21 3.91
CA ALA A 68 22.20 -0.85 3.72
C ALA A 68 22.00 -2.33 3.47
N GLY A 69 22.80 -2.89 2.62
CA GLY A 69 22.73 -4.31 2.30
C GLY A 69 21.85 -4.63 1.11
N GLU A 70 21.12 -3.67 0.61
CA GLU A 70 20.31 -3.90 -0.59
C GLU A 70 20.92 -3.18 -1.76
N ASN A 71 20.63 -3.68 -2.95
CA ASN A 71 21.11 -3.05 -4.17
C ASN A 71 20.64 -1.63 -4.24
N GLY A 72 21.54 -0.71 -4.48
CA GLY A 72 21.18 0.69 -4.56
C GLY A 72 21.10 1.37 -3.22
N SER A 73 21.68 0.78 -2.19
CA SER A 73 21.68 1.35 -0.85
C SER A 73 22.00 2.83 -0.89
N GLY A 74 21.17 3.63 -0.22
CA GLY A 74 21.33 5.07 -0.19
C GLY A 74 20.55 5.81 -1.23
N ASP A 75 20.08 5.15 -2.27
CA ASP A 75 19.23 5.81 -3.28
C ASP A 75 17.83 5.99 -2.73
N VAL A 76 17.17 7.01 -3.21
CA VAL A 76 15.77 7.24 -2.87
C VAL A 76 14.90 6.56 -3.91
N VAL A 77 13.89 5.85 -3.45
CA VAL A 77 12.89 5.26 -4.33
C VAL A 77 11.60 6.04 -4.15
N ASN A 78 11.07 6.53 -5.25
CA ASN A 78 9.77 7.22 -5.24
C ASN A 78 8.74 6.32 -5.90
N ILE A 79 7.62 6.13 -5.25
CA ILE A 79 6.56 5.26 -5.72
C ILE A 79 5.29 6.08 -5.82
N VAL A 80 4.59 5.98 -6.92
CA VAL A 80 3.36 6.72 -7.15
C VAL A 80 2.27 5.74 -7.58
N LEU A 81 1.14 5.84 -6.93
CA LEU A 81 -0.02 5.05 -7.31
C LEU A 81 -0.61 5.63 -8.59
N ARG A 82 -0.85 4.78 -9.58
CA ARG A 82 -1.39 5.23 -10.85
C ARG A 82 -2.75 4.64 -11.13
N GLY A 83 -3.36 4.01 -10.16
CA GLY A 83 -4.66 3.40 -10.31
C GLY A 83 -4.80 2.35 -9.27
N GLU A 84 -5.91 1.66 -9.25
CA GLU A 84 -6.14 0.67 -8.20
C GLU A 84 -5.12 -0.45 -8.22
N TYR A 85 -4.61 -0.77 -9.39
CA TYR A 85 -3.80 -1.96 -9.54
C TYR A 85 -2.41 -1.70 -10.06
N LEU A 86 -2.02 -0.45 -10.21
CA LEU A 86 -0.75 -0.11 -10.81
C LEU A 86 -0.04 0.96 -10.02
N ALA A 87 1.21 0.73 -9.72
CA ALA A 87 2.08 1.74 -9.14
C ALA A 87 3.36 1.78 -9.96
N LEU A 88 3.98 2.94 -10.00
CA LEU A 88 5.25 3.12 -10.70
C LEU A 88 6.28 3.59 -9.70
N SER A 89 7.48 3.06 -9.81
CA SER A 89 8.57 3.52 -8.95
C SER A 89 9.76 3.95 -9.79
N ARG A 90 10.55 4.81 -9.20
CA ARG A 90 11.78 5.28 -9.80
C ARG A 90 12.84 5.31 -8.72
N GLN A 91 13.98 4.74 -9.02
CA GLN A 91 15.08 4.70 -8.08
C GLN A 91 16.14 5.67 -8.54
N GLY A 92 16.50 6.62 -7.68
CA GLY A 92 17.55 7.56 -8.02
C GLY A 92 17.01 8.76 -8.75
N PRO A 93 17.72 9.24 -9.77
CA PRO A 93 17.39 10.53 -10.38
C PRO A 93 16.06 10.52 -11.12
N VAL A 94 15.56 11.71 -11.35
CA VAL A 94 14.22 11.89 -11.88
C VAL A 94 14.08 11.32 -13.29
N ASP A 95 15.17 11.14 -14.01
CA ASP A 95 15.12 10.57 -15.34
C ASP A 95 15.45 9.08 -15.36
N ALA A 96 15.55 8.44 -14.22
CA ALA A 96 15.78 7.01 -14.18
C ALA A 96 14.56 6.28 -14.72
N PRO A 97 14.73 5.06 -15.22
CA PRO A 97 13.59 4.31 -15.75
C PRO A 97 12.56 4.01 -14.69
N LEU A 98 11.31 3.92 -15.10
CA LEU A 98 10.23 3.57 -14.22
C LEU A 98 10.09 2.06 -14.15
N ARG A 99 9.73 1.56 -12.97
CA ARG A 99 9.41 0.16 -12.78
C ARG A 99 7.93 0.06 -12.45
N GLU A 100 7.27 -0.90 -13.07
CA GLU A 100 5.85 -1.12 -12.83
C GLU A 100 5.65 -2.14 -11.74
N TRP A 101 4.66 -1.87 -10.90
CA TRP A 101 4.26 -2.76 -9.83
C TRP A 101 2.77 -3.00 -9.94
N HIS A 102 2.37 -4.24 -9.76
CA HIS A 102 0.97 -4.62 -9.79
C HIS A 102 0.60 -5.25 -8.46
N ARG A 103 -0.66 -5.19 -8.10
CA ARG A 103 -1.08 -5.85 -6.87
C ARG A 103 -0.76 -7.32 -6.98
N CYS A 104 -0.17 -7.87 -5.92
CA CYS A 104 0.13 -9.29 -5.91
C CYS A 104 -1.18 -10.05 -5.84
N LYS A 105 -1.21 -11.20 -6.49
CA LYS A 105 -2.42 -12.02 -6.43
C LYS A 105 -2.49 -12.73 -5.12
N GLU A 106 -3.69 -12.78 -4.60
CA GLU A 106 -3.89 -13.44 -3.38
C GLU A 106 -3.62 -14.91 -3.52
N GLY A 107 -3.01 -15.52 -2.56
CA GLY A 107 -2.77 -16.93 -2.58
C GLY A 107 -1.62 -17.38 -3.43
N ILE A 108 -0.99 -16.42 -4.11
CA ILE A 108 0.13 -16.74 -4.88
C ILE A 108 1.27 -16.10 -4.32
N SER A 109 2.18 -16.67 -3.92
CA SER A 109 3.19 -15.90 -3.39
C SER A 109 4.44 -16.23 -3.76
#